data_92b955cda95b772c1a6e664344768f3d
#
_entry.id   92b955cda95b772c1a6e664344768f3d
#
_cell.length_a   1.000
_cell.length_b   1.000
_cell.length_c   1.000
_cell.angle_alpha   90.00
_cell.angle_beta   90.00
_cell.angle_gamma   90.00
#
_symmetry.space_group_name_H-M   'P 1'
#
loop_
_entity.id
_entity.type
_entity.pdbx_description
1 polymer ?
#
loop_
_entity_poly.entity_id
_entity_poly.type
_entity_poly.pdbx_seq_one_letter_code
_entity_poly.pdbx_strand_id
1 'polypeptide(L)'
;TFKYCSWTLAKKLEPKKDGANYTVSPYILVWDDENYYLIGFDDDSKEIRHYRVDKMLNITITAEKRDGGDQFSKFDIGNYSKRTFGMFAGDENTLEIEFDNNLIGVVMDRFGKDIILNSNTENTFVAKLNVNISSQFYGWLAGLGTGVKILSPQSEVEKYLTYIKDISSKYTNF
;
A
#
# COMPACT_ATOMS: atom_id res chain seq x y z
N THR A 1 8.57 -10.43 19.93
CA THR A 1 7.94 -9.21 20.43
C THR A 1 8.81 -7.98 20.21
N PHE A 2 8.20 -6.82 20.13
CA PHE A 2 8.88 -5.53 19.98
C PHE A 2 7.96 -4.37 20.37
N LYS A 3 8.56 -3.18 20.62
CA LYS A 3 7.81 -1.92 20.70
C LYS A 3 7.78 -1.27 19.32
N TYR A 4 6.60 -0.97 18.81
CA TYR A 4 6.44 -0.26 17.55
C TYR A 4 6.26 1.24 17.78
N CYS A 5 7.03 2.07 17.06
CA CYS A 5 7.16 3.49 17.33
C CYS A 5 6.64 4.35 16.18
N SER A 6 6.35 5.60 16.50
CA SER A 6 6.11 6.69 15.54
C SER A 6 7.09 7.83 15.78
N TRP A 7 7.41 8.57 14.70
CA TRP A 7 8.19 9.79 14.80
C TRP A 7 7.35 10.92 15.40
N THR A 8 7.94 11.69 16.29
CA THR A 8 7.37 12.93 16.81
C THR A 8 7.96 14.15 16.08
N LEU A 9 7.35 15.33 16.27
CA LEU A 9 7.89 16.59 15.76
C LEU A 9 9.29 16.91 16.31
N ALA A 10 9.63 16.38 17.49
CA ALA A 10 10.96 16.47 18.08
C ALA A 10 11.99 15.54 17.43
N LYS A 11 11.63 14.84 16.35
CA LYS A 11 12.45 13.85 15.63
C LYS A 11 12.92 12.69 16.53
N LYS A 12 12.07 12.28 17.46
CA LYS A 12 12.28 11.12 18.34
C LYS A 12 11.26 10.03 18.03
N LEU A 13 11.67 8.78 18.19
CA LEU A 13 10.79 7.65 18.13
C LEU A 13 10.09 7.46 19.48
N GLU A 14 8.76 7.49 19.48
CA GLU A 14 7.94 7.23 20.66
C GLU A 14 7.09 5.97 20.44
N PRO A 15 7.07 5.05 21.43
CA PRO A 15 6.27 3.83 21.34
C PRO A 15 4.78 4.12 21.20
N LYS A 16 4.12 3.39 20.32
CA LYS A 16 2.65 3.34 20.23
C LYS A 16 2.07 2.44 21.33
N LYS A 17 0.75 2.44 21.48
CA LYS A 17 0.01 1.63 22.47
C LYS A 17 0.57 1.82 23.89
N ASP A 18 0.88 3.06 24.28
CA ASP A 18 1.44 3.38 25.61
C ASP A 18 2.68 2.54 25.97
N GLY A 19 3.44 2.15 24.98
CA GLY A 19 4.65 1.35 25.12
C GLY A 19 4.41 -0.15 25.30
N ALA A 20 3.21 -0.65 25.06
CA ALA A 20 2.95 -2.09 25.03
C ALA A 20 3.72 -2.79 23.92
N ASN A 21 4.08 -4.04 24.14
CA ASN A 21 4.73 -4.86 23.13
C ASN A 21 3.71 -5.32 22.07
N TYR A 22 4.19 -5.38 20.84
CA TYR A 22 3.54 -6.10 19.75
C TYR A 22 4.07 -7.53 19.74
N THR A 23 3.19 -8.51 19.68
CA THR A 23 3.55 -9.92 19.49
C THR A 23 3.25 -10.30 18.05
N VAL A 24 4.29 -10.66 17.30
CA VAL A 24 4.17 -10.91 15.87
C VAL A 24 4.94 -12.17 15.50
N SER A 25 4.29 -13.06 14.77
CA SER A 25 4.93 -14.21 14.13
C SER A 25 5.57 -13.76 12.82
N PRO A 26 6.92 -13.67 12.73
CA PRO A 26 7.60 -13.12 11.56
C PRO A 26 7.59 -14.13 10.41
N TYR A 27 7.34 -13.66 9.18
CA TYR A 27 7.35 -14.52 7.99
C TYR A 27 8.36 -14.08 6.96
N ILE A 28 8.38 -12.80 6.57
CA ILE A 28 9.26 -12.30 5.52
C ILE A 28 9.66 -10.86 5.75
N LEU A 29 10.85 -10.49 5.24
CA LEU A 29 11.30 -9.11 5.09
C LEU A 29 11.17 -8.70 3.63
N VAL A 30 10.55 -7.54 3.41
CA VAL A 30 10.39 -6.94 2.09
C VAL A 30 11.09 -5.58 2.08
N TRP A 31 11.78 -5.28 0.99
CA TRP A 31 12.31 -3.96 0.71
C TRP A 31 11.33 -3.19 -0.17
N ASP A 32 10.86 -2.04 0.29
CA ASP A 32 9.98 -1.14 -0.45
C ASP A 32 10.25 0.30 -0.04
N ASP A 33 10.30 1.19 -1.03
CA ASP A 33 10.49 2.64 -0.83
C ASP A 33 11.59 2.95 0.21
N GLU A 34 12.81 2.44 -0.03
CA GLU A 34 14.01 2.62 0.79
C GLU A 34 13.92 2.12 2.25
N ASN A 35 12.92 1.29 2.56
CA ASN A 35 12.73 0.74 3.89
C ASN A 35 12.56 -0.77 3.88
N TYR A 36 13.03 -1.42 4.96
CA TYR A 36 12.66 -2.80 5.25
C TYR A 36 11.33 -2.86 6.01
N TYR A 37 10.48 -3.77 5.57
CA TYR A 37 9.21 -4.10 6.22
C TYR A 37 9.19 -5.56 6.63
N LEU A 38 8.90 -5.81 7.91
CA LEU A 38 8.53 -7.13 8.39
C LEU A 38 7.07 -7.39 8.07
N ILE A 39 6.79 -8.42 7.28
CA ILE A 39 5.44 -8.97 7.12
C ILE A 39 5.31 -10.14 8.07
N GLY A 40 4.31 -10.09 8.93
CA GLY A 40 4.07 -11.09 9.95
C GLY A 40 2.61 -11.17 10.37
N PHE A 41 2.27 -12.24 11.06
CA PHE A 41 0.96 -12.41 11.66
C PHE A 41 0.95 -11.71 13.03
N ASP A 42 0.09 -10.71 13.18
CA ASP A 42 -0.08 -9.94 14.40
C ASP A 42 -1.05 -10.66 15.33
N ASP A 43 -0.60 -10.91 16.55
CA ASP A 43 -1.36 -11.71 17.52
C ASP A 43 -2.60 -10.98 18.07
N ASP A 44 -2.55 -9.66 18.16
CA ASP A 44 -3.68 -8.85 18.66
C ASP A 44 -4.82 -8.79 17.61
N SER A 45 -4.49 -8.51 16.35
CA SER A 45 -5.49 -8.37 15.29
C SER A 45 -5.87 -9.69 14.62
N LYS A 46 -5.04 -10.76 14.80
CA LYS A 46 -5.17 -12.04 14.12
C LYS A 46 -5.11 -11.93 12.57
N GLU A 47 -4.31 -10.98 12.07
CA GLU A 47 -4.16 -10.65 10.65
C GLU A 47 -2.69 -10.58 10.25
N ILE A 48 -2.42 -10.76 8.95
CA ILE A 48 -1.12 -10.44 8.37
C ILE A 48 -0.98 -8.93 8.30
N ARG A 49 0.07 -8.42 8.94
CA ARG A 49 0.44 -7.00 8.98
C ARG A 49 1.87 -6.78 8.57
N HIS A 50 2.21 -5.54 8.25
CA HIS A 50 3.57 -5.12 7.94
C HIS A 50 4.03 -4.03 8.91
N TYR A 51 5.30 -4.10 9.28
CA TYR A 51 5.93 -3.19 10.23
C TYR A 51 7.26 -2.71 9.66
N ARG A 52 7.47 -1.41 9.62
CA ARG A 52 8.77 -0.85 9.26
C ARG A 52 9.80 -1.23 10.32
N VAL A 53 10.89 -1.86 9.88
CA VAL A 53 11.92 -2.40 10.78
C VAL A 53 12.63 -1.29 11.56
N ASP A 54 12.89 -0.13 10.94
CA ASP A 54 13.51 1.03 11.58
C ASP A 54 12.67 1.66 12.72
N LYS A 55 11.39 1.29 12.82
CA LYS A 55 10.47 1.73 13.89
C LYS A 55 10.24 0.68 14.97
N MET A 56 10.97 -0.43 14.92
CA MET A 56 10.88 -1.50 15.91
C MET A 56 11.99 -1.35 16.94
N LEU A 57 11.63 -1.22 18.22
CA LEU A 57 12.56 -1.15 19.31
C LEU A 57 12.41 -2.35 20.25
N ASN A 58 13.47 -2.71 20.95
CA ASN A 58 13.51 -3.78 21.95
C ASN A 58 12.98 -5.12 21.38
N ILE A 59 13.52 -5.49 20.22
CA ILE A 59 13.11 -6.75 19.55
C ILE A 59 13.61 -7.90 20.41
N THR A 60 12.69 -8.81 20.77
CA THR A 60 12.98 -10.01 21.57
C THR A 60 12.36 -11.22 20.91
N ILE A 61 13.15 -12.27 20.75
CA ILE A 61 12.66 -13.58 20.27
C ILE A 61 12.08 -14.34 21.47
N THR A 62 10.86 -14.85 21.31
CA THR A 62 10.20 -15.70 22.31
C THR A 62 10.45 -17.19 21.99
N ALA A 63 10.15 -18.06 22.97
CA ALA A 63 10.21 -19.51 22.77
C ALA A 63 8.96 -20.06 22.07
N GLU A 64 7.96 -19.24 21.82
CA GLU A 64 6.71 -19.62 21.20
C GLU A 64 6.89 -19.90 19.71
N LYS A 65 6.11 -20.86 19.21
CA LYS A 65 6.08 -21.17 17.78
C LYS A 65 5.33 -20.07 17.04
N ARG A 66 5.67 -19.87 15.76
CA ARG A 66 4.95 -18.94 14.87
C ARG A 66 3.50 -19.40 14.70
N ASP A 67 2.57 -18.47 14.77
CA ASP A 67 1.16 -18.62 14.45
C ASP A 67 0.82 -17.98 13.10
N GLY A 68 -0.38 -18.22 12.56
CA GLY A 68 -0.84 -17.61 11.30
C GLY A 68 -0.30 -18.26 10.03
N GLY A 69 0.24 -19.49 10.11
CA GLY A 69 0.79 -20.21 8.96
C GLY A 69 -0.22 -20.43 7.83
N ASP A 70 -1.47 -20.73 8.18
CA ASP A 70 -2.54 -20.94 7.19
C ASP A 70 -2.91 -19.65 6.44
N GLN A 71 -2.91 -18.53 7.13
CA GLN A 71 -3.14 -17.21 6.53
C GLN A 71 -1.96 -16.84 5.63
N PHE A 72 -0.74 -17.05 6.11
CA PHE A 72 0.45 -16.72 5.34
C PHE A 72 0.65 -17.63 4.12
N SER A 73 0.29 -18.90 4.18
CA SER A 73 0.38 -19.82 3.03
C SER A 73 -0.49 -19.38 1.84
N LYS A 74 -1.57 -18.64 2.11
CA LYS A 74 -2.46 -18.07 1.10
C LYS A 74 -2.04 -16.65 0.67
N PHE A 75 -1.03 -16.10 1.32
CA PHE A 75 -0.57 -14.73 1.11
C PHE A 75 0.41 -14.69 -0.07
N ASP A 76 -0.02 -14.07 -1.16
CA ASP A 76 0.80 -13.89 -2.36
C ASP A 76 1.68 -12.64 -2.22
N ILE A 77 2.92 -12.85 -1.78
CA ILE A 77 3.90 -11.79 -1.55
C ILE A 77 4.23 -11.01 -2.84
N GLY A 78 4.36 -11.72 -3.96
CA GLY A 78 4.71 -11.12 -5.24
C GLY A 78 3.64 -10.13 -5.73
N ASN A 79 2.39 -10.49 -5.54
CA ASN A 79 1.28 -9.60 -5.86
C ASN A 79 1.01 -8.55 -4.77
N TYR A 80 1.31 -8.86 -3.50
CA TYR A 80 1.09 -7.91 -2.40
C TYR A 80 1.91 -6.63 -2.57
N SER A 81 3.20 -6.73 -2.86
CA SER A 81 4.05 -5.54 -3.07
C SER A 81 3.65 -4.73 -4.31
N LYS A 82 3.16 -5.40 -5.36
CA LYS A 82 2.65 -4.72 -6.58
C LYS A 82 1.34 -3.96 -6.33
N ARG A 83 0.46 -4.51 -5.48
CA ARG A 83 -0.85 -3.93 -5.16
C ARG A 83 -0.79 -2.86 -4.08
N THR A 84 0.22 -2.91 -3.22
CA THR A 84 0.34 -2.05 -2.04
C THR A 84 1.31 -0.91 -2.32
N PHE A 85 0.86 0.33 -2.19
CA PHE A 85 1.66 1.53 -2.41
C PHE A 85 2.28 1.99 -1.10
N GLY A 86 3.62 2.04 -1.03
CA GLY A 86 4.36 2.45 0.17
C GLY A 86 4.02 1.61 1.40
N MET A 87 3.64 0.34 1.22
CA MET A 87 3.19 -0.56 2.31
C MET A 87 2.04 0.02 3.15
N PHE A 88 1.17 0.85 2.54
CA PHE A 88 -0.07 1.29 3.20
C PHE A 88 -1.17 0.27 2.98
N ALA A 89 -1.75 -0.19 4.08
CA ALA A 89 -2.92 -1.05 4.05
C ALA A 89 -4.12 -0.29 3.46
N GLY A 90 -4.95 -0.99 2.71
CA GLY A 90 -6.19 -0.47 2.15
C GLY A 90 -7.07 -1.62 1.71
N ASP A 91 -8.33 -1.31 1.40
CA ASP A 91 -9.26 -2.30 0.86
C ASP A 91 -8.83 -2.71 -0.55
N GLU A 92 -8.69 -4.02 -0.78
CA GLU A 92 -8.39 -4.54 -2.11
C GLU A 92 -9.58 -4.30 -3.04
N ASN A 93 -9.32 -3.67 -4.17
CA ASN A 93 -10.35 -3.41 -5.17
C ASN A 93 -9.80 -3.60 -6.59
N THR A 94 -10.67 -4.01 -7.50
CA THR A 94 -10.36 -4.11 -8.91
C THR A 94 -10.84 -2.85 -9.61
N LEU A 95 -9.92 -2.13 -10.25
CA LEU A 95 -10.19 -0.91 -10.99
C LEU A 95 -9.98 -1.11 -12.48
N GLU A 96 -10.78 -0.43 -13.29
CA GLU A 96 -10.46 -0.16 -14.69
C GLU A 96 -9.99 1.29 -14.78
N ILE A 97 -8.77 1.45 -15.28
CA ILE A 97 -8.11 2.76 -15.36
C ILE A 97 -7.65 2.97 -16.80
N GLU A 98 -8.04 4.10 -17.37
CA GLU A 98 -7.55 4.59 -18.65
C GLU A 98 -6.23 5.34 -18.44
N PHE A 99 -5.28 5.09 -19.32
CA PHE A 99 -3.96 5.73 -19.35
C PHE A 99 -3.62 6.20 -20.76
N ASP A 100 -2.91 7.31 -20.85
CA ASP A 100 -2.26 7.69 -22.09
C ASP A 100 -1.19 6.66 -22.49
N ASN A 101 -1.03 6.39 -23.79
CA ASN A 101 -0.09 5.37 -24.31
C ASN A 101 1.35 5.57 -23.86
N ASN A 102 1.79 6.82 -23.62
CA ASN A 102 3.14 7.11 -23.12
C ASN A 102 3.38 6.63 -21.68
N LEU A 103 2.33 6.30 -20.93
CA LEU A 103 2.40 5.78 -19.55
C LEU A 103 2.52 4.25 -19.49
N ILE A 104 2.55 3.55 -20.64
CA ILE A 104 2.61 2.08 -20.66
C ILE A 104 3.80 1.54 -19.87
N GLY A 105 4.99 2.17 -19.97
CA GLY A 105 6.18 1.77 -19.21
C GLY A 105 5.95 1.85 -17.72
N VAL A 106 5.37 2.95 -17.23
CA VAL A 106 5.06 3.16 -15.79
C VAL A 106 4.11 2.09 -15.27
N VAL A 107 3.08 1.74 -16.06
CA VAL A 107 2.10 0.71 -15.68
C VAL A 107 2.76 -0.68 -15.67
N MET A 108 3.57 -1.01 -16.68
CA MET A 108 4.30 -2.28 -16.75
C MET A 108 5.33 -2.44 -15.62
N ASP A 109 6.08 -1.38 -15.31
CA ASP A 109 7.07 -1.38 -14.23
C ASP A 109 6.41 -1.61 -12.87
N ARG A 110 5.23 -1.02 -12.65
CA ARG A 110 4.53 -1.12 -11.38
C ARG A 110 3.79 -2.44 -11.20
N PHE A 111 3.04 -2.88 -12.22
CA PHE A 111 2.11 -4.01 -12.09
C PHE A 111 2.61 -5.30 -12.77
N GLY A 112 3.65 -5.20 -13.57
CA GLY A 112 4.18 -6.34 -14.34
C GLY A 112 3.48 -6.54 -15.67
N LYS A 113 3.91 -7.58 -16.40
CA LYS A 113 3.46 -7.83 -17.78
C LYS A 113 2.18 -8.67 -17.87
N ASP A 114 1.73 -9.25 -16.76
CA ASP A 114 0.60 -10.19 -16.72
C ASP A 114 -0.76 -9.49 -16.52
N ILE A 115 -0.78 -8.15 -16.55
CA ILE A 115 -2.02 -7.37 -16.43
C ILE A 115 -2.82 -7.39 -17.72
N ILE A 116 -4.15 -7.29 -17.58
CA ILE A 116 -5.05 -7.21 -18.73
C ILE A 116 -5.04 -5.77 -19.24
N LEU A 117 -4.64 -5.60 -20.49
CA LEU A 117 -4.65 -4.33 -21.21
C LEU A 117 -5.56 -4.42 -22.42
N ASN A 118 -6.37 -3.38 -22.63
CA ASN A 118 -7.19 -3.21 -23.81
C ASN A 118 -6.89 -1.86 -24.45
N SER A 119 -6.68 -1.83 -25.77
CA SER A 119 -6.64 -0.58 -26.52
C SER A 119 -8.02 0.10 -26.42
N ASN A 120 -8.05 1.37 -26.07
CA ASN A 120 -9.30 2.12 -25.93
C ASN A 120 -9.48 3.11 -27.08
N THR A 121 -8.45 3.90 -27.38
CA THR A 121 -8.37 4.83 -28.50
C THR A 121 -7.02 4.73 -29.17
N GLU A 122 -6.75 5.56 -30.20
CA GLU A 122 -5.41 5.65 -30.80
C GLU A 122 -4.33 6.12 -29.79
N ASN A 123 -4.74 6.85 -28.73
CA ASN A 123 -3.82 7.52 -27.80
C ASN A 123 -3.92 6.96 -26.38
N THR A 124 -4.88 6.08 -26.08
CA THR A 124 -5.13 5.57 -24.73
C THR A 124 -5.33 4.06 -24.70
N PHE A 125 -4.99 3.46 -23.55
CA PHE A 125 -5.31 2.08 -23.22
C PHE A 125 -6.01 2.00 -21.86
N VAL A 126 -6.75 0.93 -21.60
CA VAL A 126 -7.38 0.61 -20.32
C VAL A 126 -6.67 -0.57 -19.69
N ALA A 127 -6.26 -0.42 -18.45
CA ALA A 127 -5.73 -1.49 -17.62
C ALA A 127 -6.74 -1.90 -16.55
N LYS A 128 -6.93 -3.22 -16.37
CA LYS A 128 -7.67 -3.78 -15.25
C LYS A 128 -6.70 -4.17 -14.15
N LEU A 129 -6.74 -3.46 -13.02
CA LEU A 129 -5.76 -3.53 -11.96
C LEU A 129 -6.40 -3.89 -10.63
N ASN A 130 -5.79 -4.85 -9.91
CA ASN A 130 -6.11 -5.10 -8.51
C ASN A 130 -5.17 -4.29 -7.63
N VAL A 131 -5.70 -3.40 -6.81
CA VAL A 131 -4.92 -2.48 -5.97
C VAL A 131 -5.52 -2.36 -4.57
N ASN A 132 -4.66 -2.09 -3.59
CA ASN A 132 -5.10 -1.67 -2.27
C ASN A 132 -5.34 -0.17 -2.29
N ILE A 133 -6.60 0.24 -2.13
CA ILE A 133 -7.00 1.64 -2.17
C ILE A 133 -6.47 2.34 -0.93
N SER A 134 -5.62 3.34 -1.15
CA SER A 134 -5.00 4.14 -0.10
C SER A 134 -4.71 5.55 -0.60
N SER A 135 -4.42 6.47 0.32
CA SER A 135 -3.97 7.83 -0.04
C SER A 135 -2.69 7.82 -0.88
N GLN A 136 -1.81 6.83 -0.69
CA GLN A 136 -0.59 6.66 -1.49
C GLN A 136 -0.91 6.23 -2.91
N PHE A 137 -1.87 5.31 -3.09
CA PHE A 137 -2.34 4.94 -4.43
C PHE A 137 -2.94 6.15 -5.15
N TYR A 138 -3.81 6.92 -4.50
CA TYR A 138 -4.38 8.13 -5.08
C TYR A 138 -3.30 9.19 -5.36
N GLY A 139 -2.29 9.32 -4.47
CA GLY A 139 -1.14 10.20 -4.69
C GLY A 139 -0.31 9.79 -5.91
N TRP A 140 -0.11 8.48 -6.10
CA TRP A 140 0.57 7.95 -7.27
C TRP A 140 -0.22 8.26 -8.55
N LEU A 141 -1.53 8.02 -8.57
CA LEU A 141 -2.39 8.39 -9.71
C LEU A 141 -2.31 9.89 -10.01
N ALA A 142 -2.43 10.74 -8.98
CA ALA A 142 -2.34 12.19 -9.15
C ALA A 142 -0.97 12.63 -9.70
N GLY A 143 0.11 11.92 -9.34
CA GLY A 143 1.47 12.15 -9.85
C GLY A 143 1.63 11.86 -11.34
N LEU A 144 0.74 11.08 -11.96
CA LEU A 144 0.69 10.83 -13.40
C LEU A 144 0.02 11.97 -14.19
N GLY A 145 -0.54 12.96 -13.48
CA GLY A 145 -1.17 14.13 -14.08
C GLY A 145 -2.48 13.82 -14.80
N THR A 146 -2.72 14.48 -15.93
CA THR A 146 -3.95 14.34 -16.71
C THR A 146 -4.02 13.09 -17.59
N GLY A 147 -2.92 12.34 -17.67
CA GLY A 147 -2.81 11.14 -18.51
C GLY A 147 -3.46 9.89 -17.90
N VAL A 148 -4.23 10.03 -16.81
CA VAL A 148 -4.86 8.91 -16.11
C VAL A 148 -6.29 9.23 -15.70
N LYS A 149 -7.20 8.24 -15.82
CA LYS A 149 -8.59 8.37 -15.42
C LYS A 149 -9.14 7.05 -14.91
N ILE A 150 -9.68 7.03 -13.69
CA ILE A 150 -10.43 5.87 -13.17
C ILE A 150 -11.76 5.80 -13.92
N LEU A 151 -12.06 4.64 -14.52
CA LEU A 151 -13.31 4.40 -15.24
C LEU A 151 -14.32 3.65 -14.38
N SER A 152 -13.86 2.65 -13.61
CA SER A 152 -14.72 1.84 -12.74
C SER A 152 -13.97 1.31 -11.53
N PRO A 153 -14.67 0.99 -10.43
CA PRO A 153 -16.08 1.23 -10.17
C PRO A 153 -16.40 2.71 -9.89
N GLN A 154 -17.64 3.13 -10.09
CA GLN A 154 -18.06 4.52 -9.89
C GLN A 154 -17.79 5.04 -8.47
N SER A 155 -17.93 4.18 -7.47
CA SER A 155 -17.63 4.53 -6.07
C SER A 155 -16.18 4.97 -5.88
N GLU A 156 -15.21 4.38 -6.60
CA GLU A 156 -13.81 4.78 -6.51
C GLU A 156 -13.51 6.05 -7.31
N VAL A 157 -14.23 6.29 -8.40
CA VAL A 157 -14.18 7.58 -9.11
C VAL A 157 -14.58 8.71 -8.16
N GLU A 158 -15.66 8.54 -7.41
CA GLU A 158 -16.19 9.54 -6.45
C GLU A 158 -15.21 9.78 -5.29
N LYS A 159 -14.62 8.72 -4.74
CA LYS A 159 -13.59 8.83 -3.69
C LYS A 159 -12.35 9.56 -4.20
N TYR A 160 -11.88 9.24 -5.39
CA TYR A 160 -10.72 9.90 -5.98
C TYR A 160 -11.00 11.39 -6.27
N LEU A 161 -12.20 11.72 -6.80
CA LEU A 161 -12.62 13.11 -6.99
C LEU A 161 -12.67 13.88 -5.66
N THR A 162 -13.14 13.24 -4.58
CA THR A 162 -13.12 13.84 -3.24
C THR A 162 -11.68 14.10 -2.78
N TYR A 163 -10.78 13.13 -2.93
CA TYR A 163 -9.37 13.25 -2.60
C TYR A 163 -8.70 14.45 -3.31
N ILE A 164 -8.94 14.61 -4.63
CA ILE A 164 -8.39 15.73 -5.40
C ILE A 164 -8.99 17.07 -4.95
N LYS A 165 -10.30 17.13 -4.70
CA LYS A 165 -10.97 18.34 -4.19
C LYS A 165 -10.43 18.76 -2.83
N ASP A 166 -10.19 17.80 -1.92
CA ASP A 166 -9.65 18.09 -0.58
C ASP A 166 -8.23 18.67 -0.66
N ILE A 167 -7.40 18.16 -1.59
CA ILE A 167 -6.08 18.75 -1.86
C ILE A 167 -6.26 20.18 -2.39
N SER A 168 -7.05 20.38 -3.45
CA SER A 168 -7.27 21.67 -4.09
C SER A 168 -7.81 22.72 -3.12
N SER A 169 -8.72 22.32 -2.21
CA SER A 169 -9.33 23.23 -1.24
C SER A 169 -8.33 23.91 -0.30
N LYS A 170 -7.16 23.28 -0.08
CA LYS A 170 -6.09 23.86 0.75
C LYS A 170 -5.35 25.00 0.07
N TYR A 171 -5.50 25.14 -1.25
CA TYR A 171 -4.83 26.16 -2.05
C TYR A 171 -5.78 27.23 -2.60
N THR A 172 -7.09 27.09 -2.41
CA THR A 172 -8.11 28.01 -2.95
C THR A 172 -8.60 29.07 -1.96
N ASN A 173 -8.06 29.12 -0.73
CA ASN A 173 -8.36 30.12 0.29
C ASN A 173 -7.39 31.33 0.22
N PHE A 174 -7.20 31.87 -0.99
CA PHE A 174 -6.49 33.15 -1.20
C PHE A 174 -7.45 34.19 -1.79
#